data_da7abd5a47d602c1dd2ef6e14545fd64
#
_entry.id   da7abd5a47d602c1dd2ef6e14545fd64
#
_cell.length_a   1.000
_cell.length_b   1.000
_cell.length_c   1.000
_cell.angle_alpha   90.00
_cell.angle_beta   90.00
_cell.angle_gamma   90.00
#
_symmetry.space_group_name_H-M   'P 1'
#
loop_
_entity.id
_entity.type
_entity.pdbx_description
1 polymer ?
#
loop_
_entity_poly.entity_id
_entity_poly.type
_entity_poly.pdbx_seq_one_letter_code
_entity_poly.pdbx_strand_id
1 'polypeptide(L)'
;IIARVGDDIKLEGSLDYLGAVRHSGGFYDNSLVARYDSLTASSNTEMIDIFSQILKYQDTKQNDSVAKYGQMYNEYHRPLMLKTVRDSLALKVNDMEYAAFMYASAFVFDATYKDVKERLAQFTPEIQNSYFGQILDKQLLVLKNIEVGFAPAEFTVTDKDGRKVFLSDYKGKYC
;
A
#
# COMPACT_ATOMS: atom_id res chain seq x y z
N ILE A 1 11.21 -2.70 5.24
CA ILE A 1 12.38 -1.98 5.84
C ILE A 1 12.95 -1.10 4.76
N ILE A 2 13.15 0.16 5.06
CA ILE A 2 13.86 1.11 4.19
C ILE A 2 15.21 1.36 4.82
N ALA A 3 16.28 1.12 4.08
CA ALA A 3 17.64 1.35 4.51
C ALA A 3 18.41 2.11 3.42
N ARG A 4 19.24 3.04 3.82
CA ARG A 4 20.21 3.71 2.96
C ARG A 4 21.61 3.17 3.25
N VAL A 5 22.52 3.29 2.30
CA VAL A 5 23.91 2.93 2.53
C VAL A 5 24.48 3.75 3.68
N GLY A 6 24.94 3.07 4.74
CA GLY A 6 25.48 3.71 5.95
C GLY A 6 24.51 3.83 7.11
N ASP A 7 23.24 3.45 6.95
CA ASP A 7 22.29 3.42 8.07
C ASP A 7 22.62 2.26 9.02
N ASP A 8 22.63 2.55 10.32
CA ASP A 8 22.64 1.54 11.38
C ASP A 8 21.22 1.36 11.90
N ILE A 9 20.53 0.32 11.41
CA ILE A 9 19.14 0.03 11.73
C ILE A 9 19.07 -1.11 12.72
N LYS A 10 18.42 -0.88 13.86
CA LYS A 10 18.13 -1.90 14.86
C LYS A 10 16.70 -2.38 14.71
N LEU A 11 16.53 -3.69 14.79
CA LEU A 11 15.24 -4.38 14.78
C LEU A 11 15.07 -5.12 16.11
N GLU A 12 13.98 -4.82 16.81
CA GLU A 12 13.64 -5.45 18.09
C GLU A 12 12.24 -6.05 18.02
N GLY A 13 12.12 -7.35 18.26
CA GLY A 13 10.83 -8.04 18.23
C GLY A 13 10.95 -9.54 18.17
N SER A 14 9.83 -10.25 18.01
CA SER A 14 9.79 -11.69 17.83
C SER A 14 9.83 -12.04 16.35
N LEU A 15 10.57 -13.08 16.01
CA LEU A 15 10.58 -13.66 14.67
C LEU A 15 9.25 -14.36 14.32
N ASP A 16 8.47 -14.75 15.33
CA ASP A 16 7.17 -15.38 15.13
C ASP A 16 6.13 -14.39 14.57
N TYR A 17 6.38 -13.09 14.79
CA TYR A 17 5.49 -12.04 14.28
C TYR A 17 6.27 -10.79 13.82
N LEU A 18 6.67 -10.78 12.56
CA LEU A 18 7.47 -9.69 11.98
C LEU A 18 6.72 -8.35 11.92
N GLY A 19 5.38 -8.35 11.96
CA GLY A 19 4.56 -7.14 11.98
C GLY A 19 4.68 -6.32 13.28
N ALA A 20 5.17 -6.92 14.37
CA ALA A 20 5.39 -6.26 15.65
C ALA A 20 6.85 -5.83 15.90
N VAL A 21 7.71 -5.98 14.89
CA VAL A 21 9.12 -5.59 15.01
C VAL A 21 9.23 -4.07 15.08
N ARG A 22 9.87 -3.57 16.14
CA ARG A 22 10.22 -2.16 16.28
C ARG A 22 11.48 -1.86 15.48
N HIS A 23 11.49 -0.69 14.87
CA HIS A 23 12.62 -0.18 14.10
C HIS A 23 13.19 1.05 14.80
N SER A 24 14.50 1.16 14.88
CA SER A 24 15.19 2.36 15.33
C SER A 24 16.51 2.51 14.56
N GLY A 25 17.08 3.72 14.59
CA GLY A 25 18.29 4.05 13.87
C GLY A 25 18.07 4.54 12.44
N GLY A 26 18.98 5.32 11.92
CA GLY A 26 18.97 5.85 10.57
C GLY A 26 17.69 6.59 10.22
N PHE A 27 17.03 6.15 9.19
CA PHE A 27 15.79 6.72 8.69
C PHE A 27 14.61 6.68 9.72
N TYR A 28 14.59 5.70 10.63
CA TYR A 28 13.52 5.50 11.59
C TYR A 28 13.60 6.41 12.83
N ASP A 29 14.71 7.08 13.06
CA ASP A 29 14.85 8.07 14.16
C ASP A 29 14.18 9.41 13.83
N ASN A 30 13.47 9.47 12.71
CA ASN A 30 12.78 10.67 12.28
C ASN A 30 11.50 10.91 13.07
N SER A 31 11.27 12.16 13.48
CA SER A 31 10.07 12.58 14.21
C SER A 31 8.74 12.26 13.49
N LEU A 32 8.74 12.19 12.15
CA LEU A 32 7.57 11.81 11.38
C LEU A 32 7.25 10.32 11.54
N VAL A 33 8.28 9.46 11.51
CA VAL A 33 8.12 8.02 11.73
C VAL A 33 7.58 7.77 13.13
N ALA A 34 8.17 8.38 14.15
CA ALA A 34 7.71 8.29 15.54
C ALA A 34 6.25 8.77 15.69
N ARG A 35 5.88 9.84 14.99
CA ARG A 35 4.50 10.34 14.99
C ARG A 35 3.54 9.39 14.29
N TYR A 36 3.94 8.84 13.16
CA TYR A 36 3.16 7.81 12.46
C TYR A 36 2.95 6.58 13.35
N ASP A 37 4.00 6.06 13.97
CA ASP A 37 3.94 4.93 14.88
C ASP A 37 3.01 5.21 16.07
N SER A 38 3.07 6.42 16.64
CA SER A 38 2.15 6.83 17.70
C SER A 38 0.69 6.86 17.26
N LEU A 39 0.41 7.36 16.04
CA LEU A 39 -0.95 7.43 15.51
C LEU A 39 -1.52 6.06 15.13
N THR A 40 -0.67 5.12 14.75
CA THR A 40 -1.07 3.77 14.33
C THR A 40 -0.96 2.73 15.43
N ALA A 41 -0.38 3.05 16.58
CA ALA A 41 -0.07 2.09 17.65
C ALA A 41 -1.30 1.31 18.14
N SER A 42 -2.43 1.97 18.34
CA SER A 42 -3.68 1.31 18.75
C SER A 42 -4.18 0.34 17.68
N SER A 43 -4.29 0.81 16.44
CA SER A 43 -4.74 -0.03 15.32
C SER A 43 -3.79 -1.19 15.05
N ASN A 44 -2.49 -0.99 15.23
CA ASN A 44 -1.48 -2.04 15.08
C ASN A 44 -1.63 -3.11 16.16
N THR A 45 -1.87 -2.73 17.41
CA THR A 45 -2.08 -3.69 18.52
C THR A 45 -3.31 -4.55 18.28
N GLU A 46 -4.43 -3.95 17.92
CA GLU A 46 -5.65 -4.69 17.59
C GLU A 46 -5.46 -5.61 16.39
N MET A 47 -4.74 -5.17 15.38
CA MET A 47 -4.43 -5.98 14.20
C MET A 47 -3.56 -7.19 14.55
N ILE A 48 -2.57 -7.02 15.44
CA ILE A 48 -1.72 -8.10 15.96
C ILE A 48 -2.59 -9.15 16.66
N ASP A 49 -3.51 -8.72 17.52
CA ASP A 49 -4.39 -9.63 18.25
C ASP A 49 -5.29 -10.44 17.30
N ILE A 50 -5.86 -9.79 16.28
CA ILE A 50 -6.69 -10.47 15.29
C ILE A 50 -5.87 -11.47 14.47
N PHE A 51 -4.68 -11.11 14.00
CA PHE A 51 -3.81 -12.04 13.29
C PHE A 51 -3.40 -13.23 14.16
N SER A 52 -3.08 -12.99 15.43
CA SER A 52 -2.76 -14.05 16.38
C SER A 52 -3.92 -15.04 16.54
N GLN A 53 -5.17 -14.55 16.59
CA GLN A 53 -6.34 -15.40 16.62
C GLN A 53 -6.52 -16.20 15.32
N ILE A 54 -6.33 -15.55 14.16
CA ILE A 54 -6.41 -16.23 12.86
C ILE A 54 -5.41 -17.39 12.82
N LEU A 55 -4.14 -17.17 13.13
CA LEU A 55 -3.10 -18.20 13.14
C LEU A 55 -3.45 -19.34 14.10
N LYS A 56 -3.84 -19.02 15.32
CA LYS A 56 -4.26 -20.02 16.33
C LYS A 56 -5.38 -20.91 15.82
N TYR A 57 -6.39 -20.33 15.17
CA TYR A 57 -7.53 -21.10 14.67
C TYR A 57 -7.23 -21.84 13.37
N GLN A 58 -6.28 -21.37 12.57
CA GLN A 58 -5.76 -22.11 11.43
C GLN A 58 -5.05 -23.39 11.89
N ASP A 59 -4.18 -23.29 12.88
CA ASP A 59 -3.44 -24.45 13.44
C ASP A 59 -4.38 -25.49 14.03
N THR A 60 -5.48 -25.05 14.65
CA THR A 60 -6.51 -25.93 15.23
C THR A 60 -7.61 -26.32 14.24
N LYS A 61 -7.51 -25.95 12.97
CA LYS A 61 -8.47 -26.25 11.89
C LYS A 61 -9.90 -25.78 12.16
N GLN A 62 -10.07 -24.68 12.88
CA GLN A 62 -11.37 -24.08 13.20
C GLN A 62 -11.75 -23.03 12.15
N ASN A 63 -12.17 -23.48 10.96
CA ASN A 63 -12.41 -22.63 9.80
C ASN A 63 -13.44 -21.51 10.04
N ASP A 64 -14.50 -21.75 10.82
CA ASP A 64 -15.51 -20.72 11.12
C ASP A 64 -14.91 -19.57 11.94
N SER A 65 -14.02 -19.88 12.86
CA SER A 65 -13.29 -18.87 13.65
C SER A 65 -12.31 -18.09 12.77
N VAL A 66 -11.61 -18.76 11.86
CA VAL A 66 -10.73 -18.11 10.88
C VAL A 66 -11.53 -17.14 10.02
N ALA A 67 -12.68 -17.56 9.50
CA ALA A 67 -13.55 -16.72 8.69
C ALA A 67 -14.05 -15.50 9.47
N LYS A 68 -14.48 -15.69 10.71
CA LYS A 68 -14.94 -14.60 11.59
C LYS A 68 -13.87 -13.54 11.81
N TYR A 69 -12.67 -13.95 12.21
CA TYR A 69 -11.58 -12.99 12.46
C TYR A 69 -11.06 -12.36 11.16
N GLY A 70 -11.07 -13.09 10.05
CA GLY A 70 -10.77 -12.55 8.73
C GLY A 70 -11.77 -11.46 8.28
N GLN A 71 -13.06 -11.67 8.56
CA GLN A 71 -14.10 -10.67 8.31
C GLN A 71 -13.91 -9.44 9.20
N MET A 72 -13.64 -9.61 10.49
CA MET A 72 -13.33 -8.50 11.40
C MET A 72 -12.16 -7.67 10.91
N TYR A 73 -11.11 -8.32 10.42
CA TYR A 73 -9.95 -7.64 9.84
C TYR A 73 -10.35 -6.77 8.64
N ASN A 74 -11.10 -7.33 7.71
CA ASN A 74 -11.47 -6.62 6.47
C ASN A 74 -12.47 -5.48 6.70
N GLU A 75 -13.45 -5.68 7.58
CA GLU A 75 -14.54 -4.73 7.78
C GLU A 75 -14.20 -3.56 8.71
N TYR A 76 -13.36 -3.80 9.72
CA TYR A 76 -13.08 -2.82 10.75
C TYR A 76 -11.65 -2.28 10.71
N HIS A 77 -10.68 -3.16 10.74
CA HIS A 77 -9.29 -2.76 11.00
C HIS A 77 -8.59 -2.24 9.77
N ARG A 78 -8.79 -2.88 8.63
CA ARG A 78 -8.17 -2.43 7.39
C ARG A 78 -8.63 -1.02 6.96
N PRO A 79 -9.94 -0.70 6.91
CA PRO A 79 -10.39 0.65 6.62
C PRO A 79 -9.94 1.69 7.64
N LEU A 80 -9.96 1.35 8.94
CA LEU A 80 -9.49 2.24 10.00
C LEU A 80 -8.00 2.53 9.87
N MET A 81 -7.19 1.51 9.63
CA MET A 81 -5.76 1.65 9.41
C MET A 81 -5.49 2.52 8.18
N LEU A 82 -6.14 2.25 7.06
CA LEU A 82 -5.98 3.04 5.83
C LEU A 82 -6.40 4.49 6.03
N LYS A 83 -7.48 4.74 6.76
CA LYS A 83 -7.91 6.09 7.12
C LYS A 83 -6.88 6.78 7.99
N THR A 84 -6.40 6.13 9.05
CA THR A 84 -5.39 6.67 9.98
C THR A 84 -4.09 6.98 9.24
N VAL A 85 -3.65 6.09 8.36
CA VAL A 85 -2.49 6.31 7.49
C VAL A 85 -2.74 7.48 6.56
N ARG A 86 -3.91 7.59 5.92
CA ARG A 86 -4.28 8.70 5.05
C ARG A 86 -4.27 10.03 5.81
N ASP A 87 -4.90 10.08 6.97
CA ASP A 87 -5.01 11.29 7.78
C ASP A 87 -3.62 11.71 8.32
N SER A 88 -2.77 10.76 8.68
CA SER A 88 -1.40 11.04 9.13
C SER A 88 -0.48 11.47 7.99
N LEU A 89 -0.67 10.95 6.79
CA LEU A 89 0.11 11.32 5.60
C LEU A 89 -0.41 12.59 4.90
N ALA A 90 -1.66 12.96 5.12
CA ALA A 90 -2.18 14.29 4.81
C ALA A 90 -1.44 15.38 5.61
N LEU A 91 -0.64 14.98 6.59
CA LEU A 91 0.37 15.80 7.18
C LEU A 91 1.43 16.11 6.12
N LYS A 92 1.29 17.22 5.55
CA LYS A 92 2.09 18.19 4.78
C LYS A 92 3.63 18.00 4.76
N VAL A 93 4.10 16.75 4.70
CA VAL A 93 5.53 16.45 4.62
C VAL A 93 5.83 16.05 3.18
N ASN A 94 6.12 17.06 2.39
CA ASN A 94 6.29 16.92 0.94
C ASN A 94 7.77 16.77 0.54
N ASP A 95 8.68 16.87 1.51
CA ASP A 95 10.13 16.82 1.38
C ASP A 95 10.76 15.52 1.92
N MET A 96 9.93 14.56 2.31
CA MET A 96 10.41 13.29 2.87
C MET A 96 10.03 12.10 2.01
N GLU A 97 11.04 11.34 1.62
CA GLU A 97 10.87 10.10 0.87
C GLU A 97 10.00 9.06 1.60
N TYR A 98 9.98 9.10 2.95
CA TYR A 98 9.09 8.26 3.75
C TYR A 98 7.61 8.52 3.47
N ALA A 99 7.22 9.77 3.27
CA ALA A 99 5.85 10.08 2.92
C ALA A 99 5.46 9.50 1.55
N ALA A 100 6.38 9.52 0.58
CA ALA A 100 6.17 8.89 -0.71
C ALA A 100 6.09 7.35 -0.59
N PHE A 101 6.98 6.75 0.20
CA PHE A 101 6.93 5.31 0.50
C PHE A 101 5.61 4.90 1.14
N MET A 102 5.18 5.57 2.18
CA MET A 102 3.93 5.26 2.88
C MET A 102 2.74 5.39 1.95
N TYR A 103 2.72 6.46 1.14
CA TYR A 103 1.66 6.65 0.17
C TYR A 103 1.64 5.55 -0.89
N ALA A 104 2.78 5.20 -1.46
CA ALA A 104 2.92 4.12 -2.43
C ALA A 104 2.54 2.75 -1.84
N SER A 105 2.85 2.49 -0.57
CA SER A 105 2.60 1.19 0.08
C SER A 105 1.16 1.02 0.54
N ALA A 106 0.52 2.09 1.04
CA ALA A 106 -0.77 1.99 1.70
C ALA A 106 -1.96 2.34 0.79
N PHE A 107 -1.75 3.18 -0.24
CA PHE A 107 -2.84 3.79 -1.00
C PHE A 107 -2.96 3.36 -2.45
N VAL A 108 -1.93 2.74 -2.99
CA VAL A 108 -1.90 2.37 -4.42
C VAL A 108 -3.10 1.53 -4.84
N PHE A 109 -3.65 0.71 -3.93
CA PHE A 109 -4.75 -0.21 -4.25
C PHE A 109 -6.14 0.44 -4.25
N ASP A 110 -6.33 1.53 -3.49
CA ASP A 110 -7.64 2.18 -3.33
C ASP A 110 -7.65 3.63 -3.86
N ALA A 111 -6.51 4.14 -4.34
CA ALA A 111 -6.38 5.50 -4.84
C ALA A 111 -6.85 5.62 -6.29
N THR A 112 -7.54 6.71 -6.59
CA THR A 112 -7.89 7.09 -7.97
C THR A 112 -6.69 7.74 -8.67
N TYR A 113 -6.73 7.82 -10.00
CA TYR A 113 -5.76 8.59 -10.78
C TYR A 113 -5.61 10.03 -10.26
N LYS A 114 -6.72 10.66 -9.92
CA LYS A 114 -6.74 12.03 -9.39
C LYS A 114 -5.98 12.12 -8.07
N ASP A 115 -6.26 11.21 -7.13
CA ASP A 115 -5.63 11.21 -5.80
C ASP A 115 -4.10 11.09 -5.90
N VAL A 116 -3.62 10.12 -6.70
CA VAL A 116 -2.17 9.90 -6.87
C VAL A 116 -1.52 11.09 -7.58
N LYS A 117 -2.16 11.64 -8.60
CA LYS A 117 -1.65 12.80 -9.34
C LYS A 117 -1.53 14.03 -8.45
N GLU A 118 -2.56 14.35 -7.69
CA GLU A 118 -2.57 15.50 -6.77
C GLU A 118 -1.53 15.32 -5.67
N ARG A 119 -1.38 14.11 -5.13
CA ARG A 119 -0.39 13.83 -4.10
C ARG A 119 1.04 13.90 -4.64
N LEU A 120 1.30 13.31 -5.79
CA LEU A 120 2.62 13.36 -6.41
C LEU A 120 3.05 14.80 -6.71
N ALA A 121 2.13 15.64 -7.17
CA ALA A 121 2.39 17.05 -7.45
C ALA A 121 2.70 17.89 -6.19
N GLN A 122 2.32 17.42 -5.01
CA GLN A 122 2.64 18.09 -3.74
C GLN A 122 4.06 17.79 -3.23
N PHE A 123 4.67 16.70 -3.66
CA PHE A 123 6.04 16.37 -3.26
C PHE A 123 7.04 17.31 -3.92
N THR A 124 8.16 17.54 -3.24
CA THR A 124 9.27 18.30 -3.83
C THR A 124 9.83 17.58 -5.06
N PRO A 125 10.47 18.30 -6.00
CA PRO A 125 11.09 17.66 -7.18
C PRO A 125 12.10 16.57 -6.83
N GLU A 126 12.80 16.68 -5.70
CA GLU A 126 13.72 15.66 -5.20
C GLU A 126 12.97 14.37 -4.88
N ILE A 127 11.84 14.48 -4.16
CA ILE A 127 11.03 13.31 -3.78
C ILE A 127 10.29 12.73 -4.99
N GLN A 128 9.81 13.54 -5.92
CA GLN A 128 9.22 13.05 -7.16
C GLN A 128 10.21 12.19 -7.97
N ASN A 129 11.49 12.56 -7.96
CA ASN A 129 12.56 11.82 -8.63
C ASN A 129 13.16 10.69 -7.79
N SER A 130 12.76 10.53 -6.53
CA SER A 130 13.20 9.43 -5.67
C SER A 130 12.62 8.09 -6.14
N TYR A 131 13.13 6.99 -5.56
CA TYR A 131 12.63 5.65 -5.88
C TYR A 131 11.10 5.52 -5.68
N PHE A 132 10.57 6.01 -4.57
CA PHE A 132 9.14 5.93 -4.28
C PHE A 132 8.31 6.93 -5.08
N GLY A 133 8.84 8.10 -5.39
CA GLY A 133 8.22 9.04 -6.33
C GLY A 133 8.05 8.43 -7.72
N GLN A 134 9.06 7.74 -8.22
CA GLN A 134 8.98 7.02 -9.50
C GLN A 134 8.00 5.84 -9.47
N ILE A 135 7.82 5.17 -8.34
CA ILE A 135 6.78 4.14 -8.17
C ILE A 135 5.40 4.78 -8.33
N LEU A 136 5.15 5.92 -7.70
CA LEU A 136 3.89 6.65 -7.81
C LEU A 136 3.63 7.13 -9.24
N ASP A 137 4.64 7.60 -9.95
CA ASP A 137 4.51 8.01 -11.35
C ASP A 137 4.13 6.83 -12.25
N LYS A 138 4.78 5.67 -12.08
CA LYS A 138 4.39 4.44 -12.77
C LYS A 138 2.95 4.02 -12.44
N GLN A 139 2.53 4.18 -11.20
CA GLN A 139 1.16 3.90 -10.79
C GLN A 139 0.14 4.82 -11.48
N LEU A 140 0.47 6.09 -11.71
CA LEU A 140 -0.36 6.99 -12.51
C LEU A 140 -0.63 6.46 -13.90
N LEU A 141 0.39 5.88 -14.56
CA LEU A 141 0.21 5.28 -15.89
C LEU A 141 -0.74 4.08 -15.85
N VAL A 142 -0.63 3.24 -14.82
CA VAL A 142 -1.54 2.10 -14.64
C VAL A 142 -2.98 2.59 -14.41
N LEU A 143 -3.18 3.50 -13.46
CA LEU A 143 -4.51 4.03 -13.12
C LEU A 143 -5.15 4.73 -14.32
N LYS A 144 -4.38 5.47 -15.10
CA LYS A 144 -4.86 6.11 -16.34
C LYS A 144 -5.46 5.12 -17.33
N ASN A 145 -4.94 3.89 -17.37
CA ASN A 145 -5.39 2.86 -18.32
C ASN A 145 -6.63 2.10 -17.85
N ILE A 146 -6.98 2.17 -16.57
CA ILE A 146 -8.09 1.38 -15.97
C ILE A 146 -9.23 2.27 -15.42
N GLU A 147 -9.03 3.59 -15.31
CA GLU A 147 -10.03 4.48 -14.76
C GLU A 147 -11.09 4.86 -15.81
N VAL A 148 -12.34 4.97 -15.37
CA VAL A 148 -13.45 5.36 -16.25
C VAL A 148 -13.20 6.74 -16.86
N GLY A 149 -13.37 6.82 -18.18
CA GLY A 149 -13.16 8.05 -18.96
C GLY A 149 -11.81 8.12 -19.68
N PHE A 150 -10.90 7.19 -19.45
CA PHE A 150 -9.67 7.06 -20.21
C PHE A 150 -9.78 5.94 -21.25
N ALA A 151 -9.02 6.06 -22.32
CA ALA A 151 -8.89 4.97 -23.28
C ALA A 151 -8.05 3.83 -22.65
N PRO A 152 -8.51 2.58 -22.71
CA PRO A 152 -7.73 1.46 -22.21
C PRO A 152 -6.47 1.27 -23.03
N ALA A 153 -5.44 0.71 -22.41
CA ALA A 153 -4.22 0.33 -23.11
C ALA A 153 -4.52 -0.75 -24.16
N GLU A 154 -3.97 -0.61 -25.36
CA GLU A 154 -4.07 -1.63 -26.39
C GLU A 154 -3.34 -2.92 -25.93
N PHE A 155 -3.96 -4.05 -26.08
CA PHE A 155 -3.34 -5.35 -25.84
C PHE A 155 -3.68 -6.34 -26.95
N THR A 156 -2.84 -7.33 -27.09
CA THR A 156 -3.02 -8.42 -28.06
C THR A 156 -3.08 -9.75 -27.31
N VAL A 157 -4.06 -10.56 -27.62
CA VAL A 157 -4.17 -11.94 -27.15
C VAL A 157 -4.22 -12.90 -28.33
N THR A 158 -3.97 -14.16 -28.07
CA THR A 158 -4.16 -15.22 -29.07
C THR A 158 -5.43 -16.00 -28.73
N ASP A 159 -6.34 -16.10 -29.67
CA ASP A 159 -7.56 -16.87 -29.48
C ASP A 159 -7.30 -18.39 -29.49
N LYS A 160 -8.33 -19.19 -29.23
CA LYS A 160 -8.26 -20.67 -29.23
C LYS A 160 -7.85 -21.27 -30.59
N ASP A 161 -8.01 -20.53 -31.67
CA ASP A 161 -7.68 -20.94 -33.04
C ASP A 161 -6.29 -20.43 -33.48
N GLY A 162 -5.53 -19.83 -32.55
CA GLY A 162 -4.18 -19.31 -32.80
C GLY A 162 -4.12 -17.94 -33.50
N ARG A 163 -5.27 -17.24 -33.63
CA ARG A 163 -5.33 -15.94 -34.28
C ARG A 163 -5.04 -14.83 -33.28
N LYS A 164 -4.31 -13.81 -33.69
CA LYS A 164 -4.11 -12.60 -32.91
C LYS A 164 -5.39 -11.77 -32.91
N VAL A 165 -5.80 -11.35 -31.73
CA VAL A 165 -6.98 -10.53 -31.46
C VAL A 165 -6.53 -9.29 -30.70
N PHE A 166 -6.96 -8.13 -31.16
CA PHE A 166 -6.61 -6.82 -30.58
C PHE A 166 -7.82 -6.24 -29.85
N LEU A 167 -7.58 -5.47 -28.80
CA LEU A 167 -8.66 -4.78 -28.10
C LEU A 167 -9.42 -3.86 -29.06
N SER A 168 -8.72 -3.19 -29.95
CA SER A 168 -9.29 -2.30 -30.98
C SER A 168 -10.30 -2.99 -31.91
N ASP A 169 -10.26 -4.32 -32.09
CA ASP A 169 -11.22 -5.07 -32.92
C ASP A 169 -12.64 -5.09 -32.30
N TYR A 170 -12.72 -4.76 -31.00
CA TYR A 170 -13.97 -4.72 -30.23
C TYR A 170 -14.47 -3.30 -29.96
N LYS A 171 -13.86 -2.29 -30.56
CA LYS A 171 -14.31 -0.91 -30.40
C LYS A 171 -15.78 -0.75 -30.78
N GLY A 172 -16.58 -0.20 -29.85
CA GLY A 172 -18.03 -0.04 -30.02
C GLY A 172 -18.87 -1.28 -29.71
N LYS A 173 -18.26 -2.35 -29.20
CA LYS A 173 -18.95 -3.56 -28.74
C LYS A 173 -18.83 -3.65 -27.22
N TYR A 174 -19.79 -4.35 -26.60
CA TYR A 174 -19.65 -4.77 -25.19
C TYR A 174 -18.73 -5.99 -25.13
N CYS A 175 -17.73 -5.95 -24.24
CA CYS A 175 -16.80 -7.05 -24.03
C CYS A 175 -16.98 -7.62 -22.63
#